data_3abe6764a583d0107ba8b4d4ae25e0c3
#
_entry.id   3abe6764a583d0107ba8b4d4ae25e0c3
#
_cell.length_a   1.000
_cell.length_b   1.000
_cell.length_c   1.000
_cell.angle_alpha   90.00
_cell.angle_beta   90.00
_cell.angle_gamma   90.00
#
_symmetry.space_group_name_H-M   'P 1'
#
loop_
_entity.id
_entity.type
_entity.pdbx_description
1 polymer ?
#
loop_
_entity_poly.entity_id
_entity_poly.type
_entity_poly.pdbx_seq_one_letter_code
_entity_poly.pdbx_strand_id
1 'polypeptide(L)'
;FSYRNYLSQKVFPNLDKDILDINNNYKPDLILLGHNNILQKNTLIELKKKGTKISLWYEDHVANYGPNWRNNLSLIEKNNDLIDTYFITTHPDVIRTKINKNKLNFLPIPVDKNIETLSIYKHKHRYKDLFFALSHGVNFGGLRQNTRDERENFLNNLVKLGKNINFHVLGINNDKPKWNYDLYKEMMICKMSLNLSRGKPLKYASSNRIASYVGNGILTFIDEKTKFHDFFSKNEMLFYKNEKDLAEQINNIKNDINRINKISANGKKRYFEIFNNLIISDSIIHKTLGSTQKYKY
;
A
#
# COMPACT_ATOMS: atom_id res chain seq x y z
N PHE A 1 -21.32 16.64 5.83
CA PHE A 1 -20.01 17.33 5.86
C PHE A 1 -19.06 16.49 6.71
N SER A 2 -18.03 15.88 6.09
CA SER A 2 -17.08 15.11 6.88
C SER A 2 -16.11 16.07 7.60
N TYR A 3 -15.69 15.71 8.81
CA TYR A 3 -14.69 16.46 9.60
C TYR A 3 -13.38 16.69 8.80
N ARG A 4 -13.03 15.78 7.90
CA ARG A 4 -11.90 15.94 6.96
C ARG A 4 -12.10 17.11 5.98
N ASN A 5 -13.30 17.28 5.42
CA ASN A 5 -13.58 18.41 4.52
C ASN A 5 -13.52 19.75 5.27
N TYR A 6 -13.97 19.76 6.52
CA TYR A 6 -13.88 20.96 7.36
C TYR A 6 -12.43 21.32 7.69
N LEU A 7 -11.60 20.35 8.05
CA LEU A 7 -10.18 20.59 8.33
C LEU A 7 -9.40 21.00 7.08
N SER A 8 -9.68 20.38 5.92
CA SER A 8 -8.99 20.74 4.68
C SER A 8 -9.34 22.15 4.19
N GLN A 9 -10.58 22.59 4.31
CA GLN A 9 -10.97 23.97 4.01
C GLN A 9 -10.35 24.99 4.98
N LYS A 10 -10.11 24.61 6.24
CA LYS A 10 -9.41 25.47 7.20
C LYS A 10 -7.91 25.55 6.96
N VAL A 11 -7.28 24.47 6.54
CA VAL A 11 -5.83 24.39 6.31
C VAL A 11 -5.46 24.90 4.92
N PHE A 12 -6.34 24.74 3.92
CA PHE A 12 -6.12 25.16 2.53
C PHE A 12 -7.35 25.94 2.00
N PRO A 13 -7.63 27.14 2.53
CA PRO A 13 -8.83 27.89 2.20
C PRO A 13 -8.92 28.27 0.71
N ASN A 14 -7.80 28.40 0.02
CA ASN A 14 -7.70 28.79 -1.38
C ASN A 14 -7.34 27.66 -2.34
N LEU A 15 -7.39 26.39 -1.89
CA LEU A 15 -6.86 25.25 -2.66
C LEU A 15 -7.43 25.18 -4.09
N ASP A 16 -8.75 25.37 -4.27
CA ASP A 16 -9.39 25.34 -5.58
C ASP A 16 -8.86 26.45 -6.50
N LYS A 17 -8.69 27.67 -5.96
CA LYS A 17 -8.11 28.80 -6.68
C LYS A 17 -6.64 28.53 -7.02
N ASP A 18 -5.84 28.11 -6.05
CA ASP A 18 -4.41 27.85 -6.22
C ASP A 18 -4.16 26.80 -7.31
N ILE A 19 -4.96 25.73 -7.34
CA ILE A 19 -4.86 24.69 -8.38
C ILE A 19 -5.23 25.25 -9.76
N LEU A 20 -6.27 26.09 -9.87
CA LEU A 20 -6.60 26.72 -11.14
C LEU A 20 -5.51 27.68 -11.60
N ASP A 21 -4.92 28.45 -10.71
CA ASP A 21 -3.81 29.36 -11.01
C ASP A 21 -2.56 28.58 -11.46
N ILE A 22 -2.21 27.50 -10.76
CA ILE A 22 -1.15 26.59 -11.17
C ILE A 22 -1.44 26.00 -12.56
N ASN A 23 -2.65 25.51 -12.79
CA ASN A 23 -3.02 24.97 -14.09
C ASN A 23 -2.95 26.01 -15.21
N ASN A 24 -3.30 27.26 -14.94
CA ASN A 24 -3.17 28.36 -15.90
C ASN A 24 -1.72 28.68 -16.26
N ASN A 25 -0.84 28.66 -15.27
CA ASN A 25 0.54 29.04 -15.44
C ASN A 25 1.39 27.91 -16.07
N TYR A 26 1.20 26.65 -15.62
CA TYR A 26 1.99 25.49 -16.06
C TYR A 26 1.36 24.71 -17.20
N LYS A 27 0.03 24.83 -17.41
CA LYS A 27 -0.73 24.10 -18.46
C LYS A 27 -0.37 22.59 -18.52
N PRO A 28 -0.50 21.87 -17.41
CA PRO A 28 -0.12 20.45 -17.38
C PRO A 28 -1.06 19.62 -18.26
N ASP A 29 -0.51 18.63 -18.96
CA ASP A 29 -1.32 17.67 -19.72
C ASP A 29 -2.11 16.73 -18.79
N LEU A 30 -1.56 16.45 -17.60
CA LEU A 30 -2.08 15.52 -16.61
C LEU A 30 -2.01 16.09 -15.21
N ILE A 31 -3.11 15.97 -14.45
CA ILE A 31 -3.15 16.15 -12.99
C ILE A 31 -3.44 14.81 -12.34
N LEU A 32 -2.53 14.34 -11.46
CA LEU A 32 -2.75 13.17 -10.62
C LEU A 32 -3.25 13.60 -9.25
N LEU A 33 -4.48 13.23 -8.92
CA LEU A 33 -5.09 13.49 -7.62
C LEU A 33 -4.85 12.31 -6.69
N GLY A 34 -4.27 12.57 -5.49
CA GLY A 34 -4.23 11.60 -4.41
C GLY A 34 -5.42 11.81 -3.48
N HIS A 35 -6.24 10.77 -3.26
CA HIS A 35 -7.37 10.81 -2.31
C HIS A 35 -8.28 12.04 -2.45
N ASN A 36 -8.75 12.32 -3.66
CA ASN A 36 -9.50 13.53 -4.00
C ASN A 36 -10.84 13.64 -3.23
N ASN A 37 -10.79 14.22 -2.05
CA ASN A 37 -11.98 14.54 -1.25
C ASN A 37 -12.15 16.05 -1.07
N ILE A 38 -11.23 16.84 -1.61
CA ILE A 38 -11.03 18.25 -1.21
C ILE A 38 -11.50 19.19 -2.33
N LEU A 39 -11.20 18.84 -3.60
CA LEU A 39 -11.55 19.72 -4.73
C LEU A 39 -13.06 19.76 -4.99
N GLN A 40 -13.55 20.95 -5.31
CA GLN A 40 -14.92 21.15 -5.71
C GLN A 40 -15.15 20.63 -7.14
N LYS A 41 -16.40 20.19 -7.41
CA LYS A 41 -16.77 19.72 -8.76
C LYS A 41 -16.52 20.77 -9.84
N ASN A 42 -16.80 22.04 -9.56
CA ASN A 42 -16.58 23.15 -10.49
C ASN A 42 -15.11 23.31 -10.86
N THR A 43 -14.20 23.14 -9.91
CA THR A 43 -12.75 23.17 -10.17
C THR A 43 -12.34 22.08 -11.16
N LEU A 44 -12.84 20.86 -10.97
CA LEU A 44 -12.58 19.76 -11.91
C LEU A 44 -13.13 20.06 -13.31
N ILE A 45 -14.31 20.67 -13.40
CA ILE A 45 -14.91 21.10 -14.69
C ILE A 45 -14.01 22.12 -15.39
N GLU A 46 -13.52 23.14 -14.66
CA GLU A 46 -12.63 24.15 -15.24
C GLU A 46 -11.30 23.58 -15.72
N LEU A 47 -10.70 22.65 -14.97
CA LEU A 47 -9.51 21.91 -15.40
C LEU A 47 -9.76 21.14 -16.70
N LYS A 48 -10.90 20.45 -16.80
CA LYS A 48 -11.30 19.69 -18.01
C LYS A 48 -11.51 20.57 -19.22
N LYS A 49 -12.13 21.76 -19.07
CA LYS A 49 -12.33 22.72 -20.17
C LYS A 49 -11.03 23.14 -20.83
N LYS A 50 -9.92 23.11 -20.11
CA LYS A 50 -8.59 23.45 -20.62
C LYS A 50 -7.85 22.27 -21.27
N GLY A 51 -8.50 21.12 -21.38
CA GLY A 51 -7.91 19.91 -22.00
C GLY A 51 -7.07 19.05 -21.07
N THR A 52 -6.86 19.50 -19.81
CA THR A 52 -6.08 18.73 -18.84
C THR A 52 -6.77 17.40 -18.52
N LYS A 53 -6.01 16.31 -18.56
CA LYS A 53 -6.46 14.99 -18.11
C LYS A 53 -6.37 14.88 -16.61
N ILE A 54 -7.36 14.24 -15.99
CA ILE A 54 -7.42 14.08 -14.54
C ILE A 54 -7.42 12.60 -14.19
N SER A 55 -6.42 12.19 -13.44
CA SER A 55 -6.33 10.84 -12.89
C SER A 55 -6.48 10.86 -11.38
N LEU A 56 -7.00 9.80 -10.82
CA LEU A 56 -7.13 9.61 -9.38
C LEU A 56 -6.35 8.37 -8.93
N TRP A 57 -5.43 8.54 -8.00
CA TRP A 57 -4.78 7.45 -7.28
C TRP A 57 -5.42 7.29 -5.90
N TYR A 58 -5.91 6.09 -5.62
CA TYR A 58 -6.60 5.79 -4.37
C TYR A 58 -6.02 4.54 -3.70
N GLU A 59 -5.43 4.73 -2.53
CA GLU A 59 -4.71 3.67 -1.80
C GLU A 59 -5.60 2.92 -0.80
N ASP A 60 -6.67 3.55 -0.31
CA ASP A 60 -7.55 2.94 0.67
C ASP A 60 -8.43 1.85 0.06
N HIS A 61 -8.94 1.00 0.92
CA HIS A 61 -9.74 -0.15 0.55
C HIS A 61 -11.09 0.29 -0.06
N VAL A 62 -11.33 -0.07 -1.32
CA VAL A 62 -12.56 0.27 -2.08
C VAL A 62 -13.42 -0.96 -2.41
N ALA A 63 -12.92 -2.17 -2.18
CA ALA A 63 -13.67 -3.39 -2.45
C ALA A 63 -14.65 -3.73 -1.32
N ASN A 64 -15.73 -4.41 -1.67
CA ASN A 64 -16.79 -4.79 -0.75
C ASN A 64 -16.27 -5.53 0.49
N TYR A 65 -16.88 -5.25 1.63
CA TYR A 65 -16.57 -5.87 2.94
C TYR A 65 -15.20 -5.49 3.53
N GLY A 66 -14.47 -4.56 2.95
CA GLY A 66 -13.29 -3.97 3.58
C GLY A 66 -13.64 -2.82 4.52
N PRO A 67 -12.70 -2.40 5.37
CA PRO A 67 -12.94 -1.27 6.26
C PRO A 67 -13.27 0.01 5.49
N ASN A 68 -14.34 0.68 5.89
CA ASN A 68 -14.81 1.94 5.27
C ASN A 68 -15.09 1.88 3.76
N TRP A 69 -15.21 0.69 3.17
CA TRP A 69 -15.31 0.52 1.72
C TRP A 69 -16.44 1.33 1.07
N ARG A 70 -17.61 1.45 1.74
CA ARG A 70 -18.74 2.22 1.22
C ARG A 70 -18.40 3.70 1.07
N ASN A 71 -17.78 4.28 2.10
CA ASN A 71 -17.37 5.68 2.07
C ASN A 71 -16.27 5.90 1.01
N ASN A 72 -15.26 5.02 0.99
CA ASN A 72 -14.17 5.10 0.04
C ASN A 72 -14.67 4.96 -1.41
N LEU A 73 -15.56 4.00 -1.66
CA LEU A 73 -16.17 3.82 -2.98
C LEU A 73 -17.00 5.03 -3.39
N SER A 74 -17.86 5.55 -2.49
CA SER A 74 -18.64 6.75 -2.73
C SER A 74 -17.76 7.96 -3.09
N LEU A 75 -16.59 8.09 -2.45
CA LEU A 75 -15.65 9.16 -2.72
C LEU A 75 -15.06 9.09 -4.14
N ILE A 76 -14.63 7.90 -4.56
CA ILE A 76 -14.07 7.75 -5.92
C ILE A 76 -15.15 7.82 -7.01
N GLU A 77 -16.39 7.47 -6.70
CA GLU A 77 -17.52 7.52 -7.65
C GLU A 77 -18.12 8.93 -7.82
N LYS A 78 -17.88 9.83 -6.86
CA LYS A 78 -18.57 11.14 -6.79
C LYS A 78 -18.42 11.97 -8.06
N ASN A 79 -17.28 11.94 -8.71
CA ASN A 79 -16.96 12.74 -9.89
C ASN A 79 -16.48 11.87 -11.06
N ASN A 80 -17.08 10.68 -11.23
CA ASN A 80 -16.62 9.69 -12.22
C ASN A 80 -16.71 10.16 -13.67
N ASP A 81 -17.59 11.12 -13.94
CA ASP A 81 -17.75 11.81 -15.22
C ASP A 81 -16.55 12.71 -15.56
N LEU A 82 -15.86 13.22 -14.55
CA LEU A 82 -14.74 14.16 -14.70
C LEU A 82 -13.36 13.52 -14.62
N ILE A 83 -13.26 12.30 -14.07
CA ILE A 83 -12.01 11.58 -13.95
C ILE A 83 -11.78 10.71 -15.19
N ASP A 84 -10.60 10.84 -15.81
CA ASP A 84 -10.24 10.09 -17.00
C ASP A 84 -9.76 8.67 -16.65
N THR A 85 -8.95 8.53 -15.59
CA THR A 85 -8.31 7.26 -15.22
C THR A 85 -8.23 7.11 -13.70
N TYR A 86 -8.47 5.91 -13.22
CA TYR A 86 -8.34 5.57 -11.80
C TYR A 86 -7.22 4.56 -11.61
N PHE A 87 -6.42 4.79 -10.58
CA PHE A 87 -5.37 3.91 -10.11
C PHE A 87 -5.67 3.45 -8.70
N ILE A 88 -5.76 2.14 -8.51
CA ILE A 88 -6.15 1.52 -7.24
C ILE A 88 -5.17 0.43 -6.86
N THR A 89 -4.99 0.19 -5.59
CA THR A 89 -4.00 -0.75 -5.06
C THR A 89 -4.48 -2.21 -5.00
N THR A 90 -5.58 -2.52 -5.70
CA THR A 90 -6.12 -3.89 -5.84
C THR A 90 -6.48 -4.15 -7.30
N HIS A 91 -6.66 -5.43 -7.67
CA HIS A 91 -7.12 -5.74 -9.02
C HIS A 91 -8.53 -5.17 -9.27
N PRO A 92 -8.81 -4.53 -10.44
CA PRO A 92 -10.12 -3.94 -10.75
C PRO A 92 -11.31 -4.90 -10.63
N ASP A 93 -11.12 -6.18 -10.92
CA ASP A 93 -12.20 -7.17 -10.89
C ASP A 93 -12.79 -7.43 -9.49
N VAL A 94 -12.06 -7.07 -8.42
CA VAL A 94 -12.56 -7.25 -7.06
C VAL A 94 -13.48 -6.12 -6.58
N ILE A 95 -13.68 -5.09 -7.43
CA ILE A 95 -14.47 -3.92 -7.08
C ILE A 95 -15.81 -3.93 -7.82
N ARG A 96 -16.89 -3.76 -7.07
CA ARG A 96 -18.22 -3.50 -7.61
C ARG A 96 -18.49 -2.01 -7.57
N THR A 97 -18.48 -1.36 -8.73
CA THR A 97 -18.54 0.10 -8.86
C THR A 97 -19.33 0.51 -10.09
N LYS A 98 -19.80 1.76 -10.09
CA LYS A 98 -20.40 2.46 -11.25
C LYS A 98 -19.34 2.99 -12.22
N ILE A 99 -18.08 3.04 -11.82
CA ILE A 99 -16.98 3.50 -12.67
C ILE A 99 -16.79 2.50 -13.81
N ASN A 100 -16.66 3.01 -15.03
CA ASN A 100 -16.35 2.18 -16.20
C ASN A 100 -15.03 1.42 -15.95
N LYS A 101 -15.08 0.10 -16.10
CA LYS A 101 -13.91 -0.79 -15.86
C LYS A 101 -12.68 -0.41 -16.69
N ASN A 102 -12.88 0.12 -17.90
CA ASN A 102 -11.78 0.55 -18.75
C ASN A 102 -11.00 1.75 -18.19
N LYS A 103 -11.59 2.49 -17.24
CA LYS A 103 -10.90 3.58 -16.53
C LYS A 103 -10.13 3.07 -15.29
N LEU A 104 -10.40 1.85 -14.80
CA LEU A 104 -9.80 1.31 -13.57
C LEU A 104 -8.53 0.56 -13.89
N ASN A 105 -7.45 0.89 -13.21
CA ASN A 105 -6.16 0.25 -13.36
C ASN A 105 -5.60 -0.16 -12.00
N PHE A 106 -5.02 -1.36 -11.94
CA PHE A 106 -4.18 -1.74 -10.82
C PHE A 106 -2.90 -0.91 -10.82
N LEU A 107 -2.54 -0.38 -9.67
CA LEU A 107 -1.28 0.31 -9.47
C LEU A 107 -0.68 -0.13 -8.13
N PRO A 108 0.41 -0.91 -8.13
CA PRO A 108 1.08 -1.28 -6.89
C PRO A 108 1.73 -0.06 -6.25
N ILE A 109 1.94 -0.13 -4.94
CA ILE A 109 2.72 0.89 -4.24
C ILE A 109 4.17 0.80 -4.73
N PRO A 110 4.75 1.91 -5.25
CA PRO A 110 6.11 1.91 -5.75
C PRO A 110 7.16 1.86 -4.64
N VAL A 111 8.38 1.48 -5.02
CA VAL A 111 9.60 1.69 -4.23
C VAL A 111 10.49 2.74 -4.90
N ASP A 112 11.23 3.48 -4.09
CA ASP A 112 12.24 4.44 -4.56
C ASP A 112 13.59 4.14 -3.88
N LYS A 113 14.66 4.12 -4.67
CA LYS A 113 16.02 3.86 -4.16
C LYS A 113 16.51 4.87 -3.12
N ASN A 114 15.91 6.05 -3.09
CA ASN A 114 16.23 7.08 -2.12
C ASN A 114 15.39 6.98 -0.83
N ILE A 115 14.33 6.16 -0.84
CA ILE A 115 13.44 5.91 0.31
C ILE A 115 13.75 4.54 0.92
N GLU A 116 13.70 3.47 0.11
CA GLU A 116 14.00 2.09 0.55
C GLU A 116 15.50 1.82 0.48
N THR A 117 16.27 2.53 1.29
CA THR A 117 17.75 2.55 1.24
C THR A 117 18.41 1.36 1.94
N LEU A 118 17.68 0.66 2.82
CA LEU A 118 18.25 -0.42 3.62
C LEU A 118 18.46 -1.69 2.79
N SER A 119 19.40 -2.50 3.27
CA SER A 119 19.63 -3.87 2.80
C SER A 119 19.66 -4.78 4.03
N ILE A 120 18.48 -4.97 4.65
CA ILE A 120 18.33 -5.65 5.95
C ILE A 120 18.95 -7.05 5.91
N TYR A 121 18.90 -7.75 4.78
CA TYR A 121 19.53 -9.05 4.60
C TYR A 121 21.06 -9.06 4.80
N LYS A 122 21.73 -7.89 4.75
CA LYS A 122 23.16 -7.74 5.02
C LYS A 122 23.45 -7.45 6.50
N HIS A 123 22.44 -7.10 7.29
CA HIS A 123 22.62 -6.75 8.69
C HIS A 123 22.92 -7.98 9.54
N LYS A 124 24.03 -7.94 10.33
CA LYS A 124 24.50 -9.11 11.07
C LYS A 124 23.71 -9.41 12.34
N HIS A 125 23.16 -8.38 13.00
CA HIS A 125 22.53 -8.49 14.31
C HIS A 125 21.00 -8.56 14.21
N ARG A 126 20.48 -9.65 13.62
CA ARG A 126 19.05 -9.93 13.52
C ARG A 126 18.67 -11.07 14.46
N TYR A 127 18.18 -10.73 15.63
CA TYR A 127 17.86 -11.67 16.71
C TYR A 127 16.34 -11.89 16.88
N LYS A 128 15.50 -11.11 16.20
CA LYS A 128 14.06 -11.33 16.09
C LYS A 128 13.72 -12.11 14.84
N ASP A 129 12.76 -13.05 14.93
CA ASP A 129 12.41 -13.90 13.79
C ASP A 129 11.40 -13.22 12.87
N LEU A 130 10.30 -12.68 13.40
CA LEU A 130 9.22 -12.11 12.59
C LEU A 130 8.85 -10.71 13.05
N PHE A 131 8.84 -9.77 12.10
CA PHE A 131 8.42 -8.39 12.27
C PHE A 131 7.01 -8.15 11.76
N PHE A 132 6.21 -7.39 12.51
CA PHE A 132 4.97 -6.81 12.05
C PHE A 132 4.72 -5.47 12.73
N ALA A 133 4.25 -4.47 11.98
CA ALA A 133 3.91 -3.17 12.53
C ALA A 133 2.57 -2.65 11.99
N LEU A 134 1.79 -2.06 12.88
CA LEU A 134 0.63 -1.25 12.56
C LEU A 134 0.93 0.22 12.85
N SER A 135 0.61 1.10 11.89
CA SER A 135 0.82 2.54 12.04
C SER A 135 -0.18 3.20 12.98
N HIS A 136 -1.34 2.60 13.22
CA HIS A 136 -2.44 3.26 13.91
C HIS A 136 -2.80 2.66 15.27
N GLY A 137 -2.19 1.55 15.70
CA GLY A 137 -2.55 0.87 16.95
C GLY A 137 -4.05 0.58 17.07
N VAL A 138 -4.47 -0.12 18.10
CA VAL A 138 -5.90 -0.43 18.36
C VAL A 138 -6.67 0.82 18.77
N ASN A 139 -6.04 1.70 19.53
CA ASN A 139 -6.66 2.86 20.16
C ASN A 139 -6.21 4.21 19.58
N PHE A 140 -5.47 4.23 18.49
CA PHE A 140 -4.92 5.47 17.97
C PHE A 140 -5.83 6.09 16.90
N GLY A 141 -6.31 7.29 17.23
CA GLY A 141 -7.05 8.18 16.32
C GLY A 141 -8.39 7.66 15.88
N GLY A 142 -9.46 7.93 16.56
CA GLY A 142 -10.89 7.91 16.18
C GLY A 142 -11.39 7.09 14.97
N LEU A 143 -10.47 6.53 14.20
CA LEU A 143 -10.73 5.78 12.96
C LEU A 143 -11.33 4.39 13.22
N ARG A 144 -11.26 3.89 14.45
CA ARG A 144 -11.69 2.52 14.76
C ARG A 144 -12.87 2.44 15.74
N GLN A 145 -13.40 3.54 16.22
CA GLN A 145 -14.62 3.57 17.05
C GLN A 145 -14.70 2.39 18.04
N ASN A 146 -13.61 2.12 18.78
CA ASN A 146 -13.50 1.01 19.73
C ASN A 146 -13.62 -0.41 19.13
N THR A 147 -13.56 -0.59 17.82
CA THR A 147 -13.56 -1.91 17.21
C THR A 147 -12.14 -2.47 17.13
N ARG A 148 -11.96 -3.69 17.62
CA ARG A 148 -10.70 -4.45 17.51
C ARG A 148 -10.33 -4.66 16.04
N ASP A 149 -9.06 -4.48 15.69
CA ASP A 149 -8.57 -4.83 14.36
C ASP A 149 -8.45 -6.35 14.22
N GLU A 150 -9.03 -6.91 13.17
CA GLU A 150 -8.98 -8.35 12.89
C GLU A 150 -7.55 -8.91 12.84
N ARG A 151 -6.59 -8.07 12.46
CA ARG A 151 -5.16 -8.42 12.42
C ARG A 151 -4.59 -8.77 13.79
N GLU A 152 -5.14 -8.23 14.87
CA GLU A 152 -4.74 -8.59 16.23
C GLU A 152 -5.11 -10.03 16.57
N ASN A 153 -6.31 -10.46 16.19
CA ASN A 153 -6.73 -11.84 16.41
C ASN A 153 -5.81 -12.81 15.65
N PHE A 154 -5.50 -12.50 14.39
CA PHE A 154 -4.56 -13.29 13.59
C PHE A 154 -3.19 -13.38 14.28
N LEU A 155 -2.64 -12.24 14.70
CA LEU A 155 -1.32 -12.19 15.34
C LEU A 155 -1.31 -12.91 16.69
N ASN A 156 -2.34 -12.74 17.50
CA ASN A 156 -2.47 -13.45 18.78
C ASN A 156 -2.56 -14.96 18.59
N ASN A 157 -3.26 -15.43 17.57
CA ASN A 157 -3.32 -16.84 17.20
C ASN A 157 -1.95 -17.35 16.70
N LEU A 158 -1.30 -16.57 15.84
CA LEU A 158 0.03 -16.90 15.34
C LEU A 158 1.06 -17.01 16.47
N VAL A 159 1.04 -16.11 17.45
CA VAL A 159 1.90 -16.16 18.63
C VAL A 159 1.66 -17.44 19.46
N LYS A 160 0.39 -17.84 19.64
CA LYS A 160 0.06 -19.09 20.33
C LYS A 160 0.56 -20.33 19.61
N LEU A 161 0.48 -20.36 18.27
CA LEU A 161 0.96 -21.46 17.44
C LEU A 161 2.48 -21.48 17.34
N GLY A 162 3.11 -20.32 17.33
CA GLY A 162 4.54 -20.14 17.13
C GLY A 162 5.35 -20.01 18.43
N LYS A 163 5.18 -20.91 19.42
CA LYS A 163 5.83 -20.83 20.73
C LYS A 163 7.35 -20.62 20.68
N ASN A 164 8.02 -21.11 19.63
CA ASN A 164 9.46 -21.00 19.42
C ASN A 164 9.86 -19.90 18.45
N ILE A 165 8.93 -18.99 18.08
CA ILE A 165 9.17 -17.87 17.18
C ILE A 165 9.34 -16.61 18.02
N ASN A 166 10.45 -15.90 17.83
CA ASN A 166 10.72 -14.63 18.51
C ASN A 166 10.06 -13.49 17.71
N PHE A 167 8.83 -13.16 18.10
CA PHE A 167 8.06 -12.09 17.45
C PHE A 167 8.53 -10.69 17.85
N HIS A 168 8.44 -9.76 16.91
CA HIS A 168 8.60 -8.33 17.14
C HIS A 168 7.42 -7.58 16.51
N VAL A 169 6.46 -7.19 17.34
CA VAL A 169 5.17 -6.64 16.88
C VAL A 169 4.96 -5.27 17.50
N LEU A 170 4.64 -4.28 16.68
CA LEU A 170 4.43 -2.89 17.07
C LEU A 170 3.01 -2.43 16.73
N GLY A 171 2.47 -1.53 17.56
CA GLY A 171 1.19 -0.88 17.31
C GLY A 171 -0.04 -1.76 17.50
N ILE A 172 0.08 -2.87 18.24
CA ILE A 172 -1.03 -3.72 18.68
C ILE A 172 -0.95 -3.95 20.20
N ASN A 173 -2.03 -4.45 20.81
CA ASN A 173 -2.09 -4.79 22.23
C ASN A 173 -1.63 -3.61 23.14
N ASN A 174 -2.01 -2.38 22.80
CA ASN A 174 -1.60 -1.13 23.47
C ASN A 174 -0.12 -0.71 23.26
N ASP A 175 0.62 -1.40 22.42
CA ASP A 175 1.96 -0.96 22.06
C ASP A 175 1.91 0.28 21.16
N LYS A 176 2.86 1.19 21.33
CA LYS A 176 2.90 2.43 20.54
C LYS A 176 3.38 2.15 19.12
N PRO A 177 2.70 2.69 18.10
CA PRO A 177 3.21 2.61 16.74
C PRO A 177 4.49 3.44 16.60
N LYS A 178 5.36 3.01 15.68
CA LYS A 178 6.58 3.72 15.29
C LYS A 178 6.53 4.07 13.81
N TRP A 179 7.19 5.15 13.44
CA TRP A 179 7.22 5.64 12.06
C TRP A 179 8.63 6.01 11.63
N ASN A 180 8.84 6.16 10.33
CA ASN A 180 10.07 6.64 9.72
C ASN A 180 11.31 5.90 10.26
N TYR A 181 12.31 6.64 10.67
CA TYR A 181 13.58 6.11 11.14
C TYR A 181 13.47 5.12 12.31
N ASP A 182 12.55 5.37 13.26
CA ASP A 182 12.36 4.46 14.39
C ASP A 182 11.73 3.13 13.96
N LEU A 183 10.82 3.15 12.97
CA LEU A 183 10.31 1.92 12.37
C LEU A 183 11.41 1.11 11.67
N TYR A 184 12.32 1.78 10.97
CA TYR A 184 13.43 1.14 10.29
C TYR A 184 14.42 0.48 11.25
N LYS A 185 14.72 1.12 12.39
CA LYS A 185 15.53 0.49 13.46
C LYS A 185 14.93 -0.81 13.96
N GLU A 186 13.60 -0.83 14.16
CA GLU A 186 12.89 -2.03 14.61
C GLU A 186 12.86 -3.13 13.54
N MET A 187 12.81 -2.76 12.26
CA MET A 187 12.92 -3.72 11.16
C MET A 187 14.30 -4.35 11.07
N MET A 188 15.35 -3.57 11.30
CA MET A 188 16.76 -4.00 11.13
C MET A 188 17.17 -5.15 12.05
N ILE A 189 16.53 -5.32 13.20
CA ILE A 189 16.79 -6.39 14.13
C ILE A 189 16.04 -7.69 13.84
N CYS A 190 15.23 -7.70 12.76
CA CYS A 190 14.36 -8.81 12.39
C CYS A 190 14.87 -9.54 11.15
N LYS A 191 14.66 -10.87 11.11
CA LYS A 191 15.03 -11.71 9.96
C LYS A 191 13.99 -11.68 8.86
N MET A 192 12.72 -11.69 9.24
CA MET A 192 11.56 -11.84 8.36
C MET A 192 10.46 -10.85 8.75
N SER A 193 9.52 -10.61 7.88
CA SER A 193 8.37 -9.75 8.12
C SER A 193 7.06 -10.37 7.61
N LEU A 194 5.95 -9.86 8.11
CA LEU A 194 4.61 -10.30 7.75
C LEU A 194 3.80 -9.12 7.19
N ASN A 195 3.16 -9.33 6.04
CA ASN A 195 2.12 -8.43 5.57
C ASN A 195 0.74 -9.03 5.83
N LEU A 196 -0.09 -8.31 6.58
CA LEU A 196 -1.50 -8.62 6.75
C LEU A 196 -2.36 -7.54 6.09
N SER A 197 -3.25 -7.95 5.21
CA SER A 197 -4.25 -7.05 4.65
C SER A 197 -5.21 -6.56 5.75
N ARG A 198 -5.69 -5.34 5.62
CA ARG A 198 -6.80 -4.86 6.44
C ARG A 198 -8.10 -5.39 5.82
N GLY A 199 -8.89 -6.14 6.60
CA GLY A 199 -10.02 -6.88 6.08
C GLY A 199 -9.59 -8.14 5.31
N LYS A 200 -10.45 -8.63 4.42
CA LYS A 200 -10.15 -9.84 3.61
C LYS A 200 -9.01 -9.56 2.63
N PRO A 201 -8.07 -10.51 2.47
CA PRO A 201 -7.04 -10.39 1.43
C PRO A 201 -7.68 -10.40 0.05
N LEU A 202 -7.38 -9.39 -0.75
CA LEU A 202 -7.91 -9.23 -2.11
C LEU A 202 -6.81 -9.48 -3.14
N LYS A 203 -7.23 -9.88 -4.34
CA LYS A 203 -6.30 -10.04 -5.47
C LYS A 203 -5.51 -8.73 -5.68
N TYR A 204 -4.19 -8.85 -5.68
CA TYR A 204 -3.21 -7.77 -5.87
C TYR A 204 -3.25 -6.67 -4.79
N ALA A 205 -3.77 -6.97 -3.58
CA ALA A 205 -3.79 -5.98 -2.51
C ALA A 205 -2.37 -5.52 -2.16
N SER A 206 -1.96 -4.40 -2.75
CA SER A 206 -0.68 -3.74 -2.51
C SER A 206 -0.79 -2.76 -1.34
N SER A 207 0.27 -2.61 -0.58
CA SER A 207 0.30 -1.71 0.57
C SER A 207 1.68 -1.10 0.77
N ASN A 208 1.72 0.08 1.40
CA ASN A 208 2.98 0.72 1.81
C ASN A 208 3.87 -0.21 2.64
N ARG A 209 3.28 -1.14 3.40
CA ARG A 209 4.02 -2.11 4.20
C ARG A 209 4.77 -3.10 3.32
N ILE A 210 4.14 -3.65 2.26
CA ILE A 210 4.81 -4.56 1.32
C ILE A 210 5.98 -3.85 0.66
N ALA A 211 5.75 -2.65 0.12
CA ALA A 211 6.78 -1.85 -0.54
C ALA A 211 7.95 -1.55 0.41
N SER A 212 7.64 -1.06 1.62
CA SER A 212 8.65 -0.75 2.62
C SER A 212 9.45 -1.98 3.07
N TYR A 213 8.80 -3.12 3.32
CA TYR A 213 9.47 -4.32 3.80
C TYR A 213 10.36 -4.93 2.71
N VAL A 214 9.77 -5.25 1.57
CA VAL A 214 10.50 -5.90 0.46
C VAL A 214 11.53 -4.93 -0.12
N GLY A 215 11.20 -3.66 -0.27
CA GLY A 215 12.09 -2.61 -0.76
C GLY A 215 13.32 -2.40 0.14
N ASN A 216 13.18 -2.55 1.45
CA ASN A 216 14.30 -2.49 2.39
C ASN A 216 15.02 -3.84 2.59
N GLY A 217 14.62 -4.88 1.87
CA GLY A 217 15.32 -6.17 1.80
C GLY A 217 15.12 -7.03 3.04
N ILE A 218 13.90 -7.11 3.57
CA ILE A 218 13.51 -8.11 4.56
C ILE A 218 12.60 -9.15 3.90
N LEU A 219 12.83 -10.44 4.17
CA LEU A 219 11.97 -11.52 3.68
C LEU A 219 10.55 -11.30 4.18
N THR A 220 9.58 -11.25 3.26
CA THR A 220 8.20 -10.93 3.60
C THR A 220 7.27 -12.08 3.29
N PHE A 221 6.44 -12.45 4.28
CA PHE A 221 5.32 -13.38 4.11
C PHE A 221 4.05 -12.62 3.71
N ILE A 222 3.35 -13.13 2.70
CA ILE A 222 2.11 -12.55 2.16
C ILE A 222 1.04 -13.63 2.03
N ASP A 223 -0.21 -13.32 2.34
CA ASP A 223 -1.34 -14.23 2.14
C ASP A 223 -1.46 -14.63 0.65
N GLU A 224 -1.51 -15.92 0.35
CA GLU A 224 -1.57 -16.43 -1.04
C GLU A 224 -2.81 -15.97 -1.79
N LYS A 225 -3.92 -15.65 -1.08
CA LYS A 225 -5.15 -15.12 -1.68
C LYS A 225 -4.95 -13.76 -2.34
N THR A 226 -3.88 -13.04 -1.98
CA THR A 226 -3.52 -11.79 -2.67
C THR A 226 -3.01 -12.01 -4.09
N LYS A 227 -2.68 -13.23 -4.47
CA LYS A 227 -2.12 -13.55 -5.80
C LYS A 227 -0.83 -12.81 -6.16
N PHE A 228 -0.07 -12.33 -5.16
CA PHE A 228 1.24 -11.71 -5.41
C PHE A 228 2.25 -12.69 -6.03
N HIS A 229 2.00 -13.99 -5.98
CA HIS A 229 2.77 -15.00 -6.69
C HIS A 229 2.67 -14.90 -8.24
N ASP A 230 1.77 -14.06 -8.77
CA ASP A 230 1.75 -13.71 -10.19
C ASP A 230 2.93 -12.76 -10.56
N PHE A 231 3.51 -12.08 -9.57
CA PHE A 231 4.61 -11.12 -9.74
C PHE A 231 5.94 -11.63 -9.15
N PHE A 232 5.87 -12.45 -8.09
CA PHE A 232 7.02 -12.91 -7.30
C PHE A 232 7.03 -14.42 -7.16
N SER A 233 8.19 -15.02 -7.41
CA SER A 233 8.42 -16.45 -7.13
C SER A 233 8.67 -16.70 -5.63
N LYS A 234 8.65 -17.99 -5.23
CA LYS A 234 9.03 -18.40 -3.86
C LYS A 234 10.51 -18.13 -3.51
N ASN A 235 11.34 -17.79 -4.49
CA ASN A 235 12.72 -17.36 -4.30
C ASN A 235 12.84 -15.84 -4.05
N GLU A 236 11.72 -15.11 -4.06
CA GLU A 236 11.67 -13.66 -3.92
C GLU A 236 10.73 -13.23 -2.79
N MET A 237 9.71 -14.06 -2.48
CA MET A 237 8.70 -13.79 -1.49
C MET A 237 8.06 -15.09 -1.01
N LEU A 238 7.61 -15.19 0.23
CA LEU A 238 6.94 -16.38 0.72
C LEU A 238 5.43 -16.15 0.90
N PHE A 239 4.66 -17.18 0.56
CA PHE A 239 3.21 -17.14 0.57
C PHE A 239 2.66 -18.14 1.58
N TYR A 240 1.70 -17.71 2.40
CA TYR A 240 1.06 -18.56 3.40
C TYR A 240 -0.45 -18.64 3.17
N LYS A 241 -1.05 -19.75 3.64
CA LYS A 241 -2.49 -20.04 3.50
C LYS A 241 -3.31 -19.63 4.72
N ASN A 242 -2.74 -19.83 5.91
CA ASN A 242 -3.34 -19.55 7.20
C ASN A 242 -2.26 -19.45 8.29
N GLU A 243 -2.65 -19.18 9.54
CA GLU A 243 -1.73 -18.98 10.67
C GLU A 243 -0.87 -20.22 10.97
N LYS A 244 -1.44 -21.43 10.82
CA LYS A 244 -0.73 -22.69 11.06
C LYS A 244 0.37 -22.90 10.01
N ASP A 245 0.04 -22.78 8.74
CA ASP A 245 0.99 -22.87 7.64
C ASP A 245 2.11 -21.81 7.77
N LEU A 246 1.73 -20.58 8.15
CA LEU A 246 2.71 -19.50 8.38
C LEU A 246 3.68 -19.85 9.52
N ALA A 247 3.17 -20.35 10.67
CA ALA A 247 4.01 -20.74 11.79
C ALA A 247 4.97 -21.88 11.41
N GLU A 248 4.50 -22.87 10.65
CA GLU A 248 5.31 -23.99 10.14
C GLU A 248 6.41 -23.47 9.19
N GLN A 249 6.08 -22.62 8.24
CA GLN A 249 7.05 -22.04 7.30
C GLN A 249 8.13 -21.22 8.03
N ILE A 250 7.75 -20.39 9.01
CA ILE A 250 8.69 -19.61 9.82
C ILE A 250 9.63 -20.55 10.58
N ASN A 251 9.11 -21.56 11.27
CA ASN A 251 9.92 -22.52 12.04
C ASN A 251 10.91 -23.27 11.15
N ASN A 252 10.51 -23.60 9.92
CA ASN A 252 11.37 -24.32 8.97
C ASN A 252 12.52 -23.48 8.41
N ILE A 253 12.35 -22.13 8.35
CA ILE A 253 13.36 -21.28 7.72
C ILE A 253 14.14 -20.37 8.70
N LYS A 254 13.61 -20.07 9.89
CA LYS A 254 14.16 -19.03 10.80
C LYS A 254 15.64 -19.20 11.17
N ASN A 255 16.17 -20.43 11.10
CA ASN A 255 17.56 -20.75 11.40
C ASN A 255 18.45 -20.83 10.13
N ASP A 256 17.86 -20.81 8.93
CA ASP A 256 18.59 -20.80 7.66
C ASP A 256 18.80 -19.36 7.18
N ILE A 257 19.76 -18.67 7.81
CA ILE A 257 20.03 -17.26 7.51
C ILE A 257 20.47 -17.03 6.07
N ASN A 258 21.16 -18.02 5.46
CA ASN A 258 21.61 -17.92 4.08
C ASN A 258 20.43 -17.92 3.11
N ARG A 259 19.47 -18.81 3.33
CA ARG A 259 18.25 -18.89 2.54
C ARG A 259 17.38 -17.64 2.73
N ILE A 260 17.23 -17.16 3.97
CA ILE A 260 16.52 -15.91 4.27
C ILE A 260 17.16 -14.75 3.50
N ASN A 261 18.48 -14.61 3.56
CA ASN A 261 19.21 -13.53 2.90
C ASN A 261 19.03 -13.57 1.37
N LYS A 262 19.13 -14.78 0.80
CA LYS A 262 18.97 -14.98 -0.64
C LYS A 262 17.58 -14.57 -1.11
N ILE A 263 16.52 -15.03 -0.43
CA ILE A 263 15.14 -14.67 -0.78
C ILE A 263 14.92 -13.16 -0.60
N SER A 264 15.41 -12.57 0.50
CA SER A 264 15.29 -11.13 0.76
C SER A 264 15.96 -10.28 -0.31
N ALA A 265 17.18 -10.65 -0.71
CA ALA A 265 17.93 -9.94 -1.75
C ALA A 265 17.22 -10.03 -3.11
N ASN A 266 16.75 -11.22 -3.48
CA ASN A 266 16.02 -11.46 -4.71
C ASN A 266 14.68 -10.69 -4.71
N GLY A 267 13.93 -10.72 -3.61
CA GLY A 267 12.67 -9.98 -3.46
C GLY A 267 12.87 -8.48 -3.62
N LYS A 268 13.88 -7.89 -2.95
CA LYS A 268 14.24 -6.48 -3.14
C LYS A 268 14.55 -6.20 -4.61
N LYS A 269 15.43 -6.97 -5.22
CA LYS A 269 15.81 -6.80 -6.62
C LYS A 269 14.58 -6.84 -7.52
N ARG A 270 13.74 -7.87 -7.37
CA ARG A 270 12.52 -8.05 -8.18
C ARG A 270 11.54 -6.90 -8.02
N TYR A 271 11.31 -6.43 -6.77
CA TYR A 271 10.40 -5.31 -6.53
C TYR A 271 10.88 -4.04 -7.21
N PHE A 272 12.19 -3.75 -7.15
CA PHE A 272 12.78 -2.61 -7.86
C PHE A 272 12.77 -2.78 -9.38
N GLU A 273 12.77 -4.00 -9.91
CA GLU A 273 12.68 -4.24 -11.35
C GLU A 273 11.28 -3.96 -11.89
N ILE A 274 10.22 -4.31 -11.14
CA ILE A 274 8.85 -4.26 -11.68
C ILE A 274 7.97 -3.15 -11.10
N PHE A 275 8.25 -2.69 -9.88
CA PHE A 275 7.40 -1.72 -9.15
C PHE A 275 8.19 -0.51 -8.65
N ASN A 276 9.23 -0.07 -9.36
CA ASN A 276 9.91 1.17 -9.00
C ASN A 276 9.12 2.41 -9.42
N ASN A 277 9.48 3.54 -8.85
CA ASN A 277 8.84 4.83 -9.08
C ASN A 277 8.79 5.25 -10.56
N LEU A 278 9.81 4.93 -11.36
CA LEU A 278 9.86 5.29 -12.80
C LEU A 278 8.82 4.48 -13.60
N ILE A 279 8.78 3.15 -13.39
CA ILE A 279 7.81 2.27 -14.05
C ILE A 279 6.37 2.68 -13.69
N ILE A 280 6.13 2.96 -12.41
CA ILE A 280 4.80 3.34 -11.92
C ILE A 280 4.37 4.70 -12.48
N SER A 281 5.26 5.70 -12.49
CA SER A 281 4.99 7.02 -13.06
C SER A 281 4.72 6.94 -14.58
N ASP A 282 5.53 6.17 -15.30
CA ASP A 282 5.35 5.94 -16.75
C ASP A 282 4.00 5.26 -17.04
N SER A 283 3.61 4.29 -16.22
CA SER A 283 2.30 3.63 -16.33
C SER A 283 1.13 4.60 -16.12
N ILE A 284 1.25 5.52 -15.15
CA ILE A 284 0.23 6.56 -14.91
C ILE A 284 0.10 7.45 -16.14
N ILE A 285 1.21 7.94 -16.67
CA ILE A 285 1.26 8.82 -17.85
C ILE A 285 0.66 8.10 -19.06
N HIS A 286 1.17 6.91 -19.38
CA HIS A 286 0.71 6.13 -20.51
C HIS A 286 -0.79 5.85 -20.48
N LYS A 287 -1.30 5.34 -19.36
CA LYS A 287 -2.72 4.97 -19.22
C LYS A 287 -3.64 6.18 -19.23
N THR A 288 -3.15 7.36 -18.84
CA THR A 288 -3.96 8.57 -18.82
C THR A 288 -3.93 9.34 -20.14
N LEU A 289 -2.75 9.46 -20.76
CA LEU A 289 -2.57 10.27 -21.97
C LEU A 289 -2.63 9.43 -23.26
N GLY A 290 -2.61 8.09 -23.16
CA GLY A 290 -2.56 7.22 -24.34
C GLY A 290 -1.19 7.25 -25.05
N SER A 291 -0.12 7.70 -24.37
CA SER A 291 1.22 7.71 -24.90
C SER A 291 1.81 6.30 -25.01
N THR A 292 2.93 6.13 -25.72
CA THR A 292 3.64 4.86 -25.73
C THR A 292 4.29 4.60 -24.39
N GLN A 293 3.99 3.45 -23.78
CA GLN A 293 4.60 3.05 -22.52
C GLN A 293 6.09 2.73 -22.72
N LYS A 294 6.96 3.44 -22.00
CA LYS A 294 8.41 3.27 -22.06
C LYS A 294 8.90 2.12 -21.19
N TYR A 295 8.29 1.93 -20.02
CA TYR A 295 8.62 0.88 -19.06
C TYR A 295 7.40 0.00 -18.81
N LYS A 296 7.60 -1.34 -18.68
CA LYS A 296 6.53 -2.32 -18.41
C LYS A 296 6.79 -3.04 -17.10
N TYR A 297 5.74 -3.31 -16.36
CA TYR A 297 5.75 -4.18 -15.17
C TYR A 297 4.94 -5.46 -15.41
#